data_14dacb34c3e845d7687cd28e66fb9bb0
#
_entry.id   14dacb34c3e845d7687cd28e66fb9bb0
#
_cell.length_a   1.000
_cell.length_b   1.000
_cell.length_c   1.000
_cell.angle_alpha   90.00
_cell.angle_beta   90.00
_cell.angle_gamma   90.00
#
_symmetry.space_group_name_H-M   'P 1'
#
loop_
_entity.id
_entity.type
_entity.pdbx_description
1 polymer ?
#
loop_
_entity_poly.entity_id
_entity_poly.type
_entity_poly.pdbx_seq_one_letter_code
_entity_poly.pdbx_strand_id
1 'polypeptide(L)'
;MKIAVAGTGYVGLSIALLLSQHNEVHALDIVPKKVELLNNGKSPIVDPVITDFLKKNASGERPLNFHATVNAQEAYADVDFAIIATPTNYDEKKNYFDTSSVEAAITAVRQYSPHAWIIIKSTIPVGYTQQLRENLDDNRILFSPEFLREGHALYDNLHPSRIVVGAPQNNAESVQAARQFATLLAEGADLSENNRTNSDGSTGIPTLVVGTTEAEAIKLFANTYLALRVAYFNELDTYAESRGLDTREIIDGVCLDPRIGDGYNNPSFGYGGYCLPKDTKQLLANYNQVPQNLIEAIVDANRTRKEFVASEVMERIKDVQNPVIGIYRLTMKSGSDNFRQSAIQDVMRQFKANGLPVLIYEPTLDKPDFQGSEVTQNLSEFKERSSVIVANRWNNDLNSAAFKVYTRDLFRRD
;
A
#
# COMPACT_ATOMS: atom_id res chain seq x y z
N MET A 1 -16.00 5.67 -22.98
CA MET A 1 -16.33 6.76 -22.04
C MET A 1 -15.15 7.68 -21.90
N LYS A 2 -15.37 8.90 -21.41
CA LYS A 2 -14.30 9.85 -21.06
C LYS A 2 -14.12 9.88 -19.55
N ILE A 3 -12.90 9.61 -19.09
CA ILE A 3 -12.61 9.40 -17.66
C ILE A 3 -11.43 10.28 -17.26
N ALA A 4 -11.56 10.97 -16.14
CA ALA A 4 -10.44 11.67 -15.50
C ALA A 4 -9.92 10.89 -14.29
N VAL A 5 -8.60 10.92 -14.06
CA VAL A 5 -7.99 10.37 -12.87
C VAL A 5 -7.10 11.42 -12.21
N ALA A 6 -7.42 11.81 -10.98
CA ALA A 6 -6.65 12.76 -10.19
C ALA A 6 -5.61 12.03 -9.33
N GLY A 7 -4.34 12.34 -9.57
CA GLY A 7 -3.18 11.72 -8.93
C GLY A 7 -2.62 10.54 -9.73
N THR A 8 -1.29 10.55 -9.95
CA THR A 8 -0.56 9.50 -10.69
C THR A 8 0.43 8.75 -9.78
N GLY A 9 -0.04 8.44 -8.55
CA GLY A 9 0.62 7.47 -7.68
C GLY A 9 0.26 6.03 -8.06
N TYR A 10 0.57 5.06 -7.19
CA TYR A 10 0.30 3.63 -7.45
C TYR A 10 -1.19 3.37 -7.78
N VAL A 11 -2.10 3.94 -7.01
CA VAL A 11 -3.56 3.76 -7.20
C VAL A 11 -4.04 4.43 -8.49
N GLY A 12 -3.76 5.73 -8.64
CA GLY A 12 -4.31 6.48 -9.76
C GLY A 12 -3.71 6.07 -11.11
N LEU A 13 -2.40 5.87 -11.19
CA LEU A 13 -1.76 5.49 -12.45
C LEU A 13 -2.18 4.08 -12.90
N SER A 14 -2.23 3.11 -11.97
CA SER A 14 -2.65 1.75 -12.32
C SER A 14 -4.10 1.69 -12.82
N ILE A 15 -5.00 2.45 -12.17
CA ILE A 15 -6.40 2.52 -12.62
C ILE A 15 -6.54 3.28 -13.94
N ALA A 16 -5.76 4.35 -14.15
CA ALA A 16 -5.77 5.09 -15.41
C ALA A 16 -5.33 4.21 -16.60
N LEU A 17 -4.26 3.43 -16.43
CA LEU A 17 -3.80 2.50 -17.46
C LEU A 17 -4.76 1.34 -17.68
N LEU A 18 -5.35 0.79 -16.61
CA LEU A 18 -6.39 -0.24 -16.71
C LEU A 18 -7.55 0.23 -17.59
N LEU A 19 -8.09 1.41 -17.29
CA LEU A 19 -9.28 1.94 -17.98
C LEU A 19 -8.96 2.45 -19.38
N SER A 20 -7.75 2.93 -19.65
CA SER A 20 -7.35 3.47 -20.95
C SER A 20 -7.25 2.41 -22.06
N GLN A 21 -7.36 1.12 -21.73
CA GLN A 21 -7.45 0.05 -22.71
C GLN A 21 -8.74 0.13 -23.54
N HIS A 22 -9.82 0.66 -22.94
CA HIS A 22 -11.16 0.70 -23.56
C HIS A 22 -11.84 2.06 -23.50
N ASN A 23 -11.23 3.06 -22.85
CA ASN A 23 -11.82 4.37 -22.63
C ASN A 23 -10.80 5.49 -22.88
N GLU A 24 -11.27 6.70 -23.16
CA GLU A 24 -10.45 7.91 -23.15
C GLU A 24 -10.14 8.31 -21.72
N VAL A 25 -8.84 8.33 -21.33
CA VAL A 25 -8.44 8.61 -19.97
C VAL A 25 -7.46 9.77 -19.89
N HIS A 26 -7.83 10.79 -19.12
CA HIS A 26 -7.00 11.94 -18.79
C HIS A 26 -6.51 11.83 -17.34
N ALA A 27 -5.19 11.72 -17.16
CA ALA A 27 -4.55 11.64 -15.84
C ALA A 27 -4.01 13.00 -15.42
N LEU A 28 -4.50 13.54 -14.32
CA LEU A 28 -4.06 14.82 -13.76
C LEU A 28 -3.05 14.57 -12.64
N ASP A 29 -1.87 15.21 -12.71
CA ASP A 29 -0.95 15.30 -11.58
C ASP A 29 -0.42 16.72 -11.44
N ILE A 30 -0.18 17.18 -10.22
CA ILE A 30 0.35 18.52 -9.93
C ILE A 30 1.86 18.63 -10.17
N VAL A 31 2.56 17.52 -10.41
CA VAL A 31 4.01 17.46 -10.61
C VAL A 31 4.33 17.40 -12.11
N PRO A 32 4.81 18.50 -12.75
CA PRO A 32 5.04 18.53 -14.20
C PRO A 32 6.00 17.45 -14.70
N LYS A 33 7.03 17.12 -13.92
CA LYS A 33 8.00 16.07 -14.27
C LYS A 33 7.37 14.69 -14.40
N LYS A 34 6.37 14.36 -13.57
CA LYS A 34 5.65 13.09 -13.70
C LYS A 34 4.83 13.04 -14.97
N VAL A 35 4.13 14.13 -15.28
CA VAL A 35 3.33 14.27 -16.52
C VAL A 35 4.21 14.12 -17.75
N GLU A 36 5.37 14.78 -17.76
CA GLU A 36 6.36 14.66 -18.84
C GLU A 36 6.82 13.21 -19.03
N LEU A 37 7.17 12.52 -17.94
CA LEU A 37 7.58 11.11 -18.00
C LEU A 37 6.47 10.23 -18.60
N LEU A 38 5.24 10.38 -18.13
CA LEU A 38 4.09 9.58 -18.57
C LEU A 38 3.82 9.78 -20.07
N ASN A 39 3.79 11.01 -20.55
CA ASN A 39 3.56 11.32 -21.97
C ASN A 39 4.73 10.85 -22.87
N ASN A 40 5.93 10.63 -22.30
CA ASN A 40 7.07 10.01 -22.97
C ASN A 40 7.15 8.48 -22.78
N GLY A 41 6.09 7.82 -22.32
CA GLY A 41 6.04 6.38 -22.14
C GLY A 41 6.91 5.84 -21.00
N LYS A 42 7.23 6.69 -20.00
CA LYS A 42 8.07 6.33 -18.85
C LYS A 42 7.26 6.38 -17.54
N SER A 43 7.45 5.39 -16.69
CA SER A 43 6.81 5.35 -15.38
C SER A 43 7.51 6.29 -14.38
N PRO A 44 6.75 7.13 -13.64
CA PRO A 44 7.29 7.91 -12.52
C PRO A 44 7.35 7.14 -11.21
N ILE A 45 6.92 5.89 -11.19
CA ILE A 45 6.89 5.00 -10.01
C ILE A 45 7.48 3.63 -10.36
N VAL A 46 7.91 2.90 -9.35
CA VAL A 46 8.51 1.57 -9.52
C VAL A 46 7.41 0.50 -9.55
N ASP A 47 7.01 0.10 -10.75
CA ASP A 47 6.07 -1.01 -11.01
C ASP A 47 6.41 -1.60 -12.39
N PRO A 48 6.87 -2.87 -12.44
CA PRO A 48 7.29 -3.49 -13.71
C PRO A 48 6.18 -3.56 -14.75
N VAL A 49 4.95 -3.84 -14.33
CA VAL A 49 3.80 -3.97 -15.25
C VAL A 49 3.38 -2.61 -15.80
N ILE A 50 3.37 -1.56 -14.97
CA ILE A 50 3.15 -0.18 -15.43
C ILE A 50 4.24 0.23 -16.44
N THR A 51 5.49 -0.10 -16.14
CA THR A 51 6.62 0.23 -17.02
C THR A 51 6.48 -0.46 -18.38
N ASP A 52 6.08 -1.74 -18.41
CA ASP A 52 5.85 -2.49 -19.63
C ASP A 52 4.66 -1.92 -20.44
N PHE A 53 3.54 -1.61 -19.78
CA PHE A 53 2.36 -1.03 -20.43
C PHE A 53 2.67 0.31 -21.09
N LEU A 54 3.35 1.21 -20.39
CA LEU A 54 3.73 2.52 -20.93
C LEU A 54 4.71 2.38 -22.11
N LYS A 55 5.68 1.46 -22.02
CA LYS A 55 6.64 1.17 -23.10
C LYS A 55 5.93 0.63 -24.34
N LYS A 56 5.01 -0.31 -24.18
CA LYS A 56 4.23 -0.90 -25.27
C LYS A 56 3.26 0.11 -25.89
N ASN A 57 2.70 1.01 -25.09
CA ASN A 57 1.92 2.13 -25.62
C ASN A 57 2.78 3.05 -26.48
N ALA A 58 3.95 3.44 -26.00
CA ALA A 58 4.86 4.32 -26.74
C ALA A 58 5.41 3.70 -28.05
N SER A 59 5.56 2.36 -28.09
CA SER A 59 5.98 1.62 -29.30
C SER A 59 4.82 1.33 -30.28
N GLY A 60 3.56 1.57 -29.87
CA GLY A 60 2.38 1.23 -30.67
C GLY A 60 2.00 -0.26 -30.64
N GLU A 61 2.69 -1.09 -29.86
CA GLU A 61 2.38 -2.52 -29.67
C GLU A 61 1.06 -2.72 -28.91
N ARG A 62 0.80 -1.84 -27.92
CA ARG A 62 -0.45 -1.82 -27.14
C ARG A 62 -0.93 -0.37 -27.02
N PRO A 63 -1.67 0.14 -28.00
CA PRO A 63 -2.14 1.51 -27.96
C PRO A 63 -3.16 1.70 -26.83
N LEU A 64 -2.91 2.72 -26.02
CA LEU A 64 -3.80 3.15 -24.92
C LEU A 64 -4.34 4.54 -25.26
N ASN A 65 -5.61 4.77 -24.99
CA ASN A 65 -6.18 6.12 -25.09
C ASN A 65 -5.95 6.88 -23.77
N PHE A 66 -4.68 7.19 -23.51
CA PHE A 66 -4.15 7.75 -22.26
C PHE A 66 -3.40 9.05 -22.52
N HIS A 67 -3.75 10.08 -21.76
CA HIS A 67 -3.05 11.36 -21.78
C HIS A 67 -2.86 11.88 -20.35
N ALA A 68 -1.64 12.34 -20.01
CA ALA A 68 -1.35 12.97 -18.71
C ALA A 68 -1.23 14.49 -18.87
N THR A 69 -1.77 15.26 -17.92
CA THR A 69 -1.76 16.71 -17.94
C THR A 69 -1.62 17.32 -16.55
N VAL A 70 -1.10 18.55 -16.46
CA VAL A 70 -1.15 19.38 -15.24
C VAL A 70 -2.36 20.32 -15.25
N ASN A 71 -3.11 20.37 -16.33
CA ASN A 71 -4.22 21.30 -16.52
C ASN A 71 -5.55 20.64 -16.09
N ALA A 72 -6.11 21.13 -15.00
CA ALA A 72 -7.39 20.60 -14.46
C ALA A 72 -8.56 20.77 -15.44
N GLN A 73 -8.62 21.89 -16.18
CA GLN A 73 -9.69 22.10 -17.18
C GLN A 73 -9.61 21.07 -18.31
N GLU A 74 -8.42 20.78 -18.80
CA GLU A 74 -8.21 19.76 -19.84
C GLU A 74 -8.56 18.36 -19.34
N ALA A 75 -8.15 18.04 -18.10
CA ALA A 75 -8.40 16.73 -17.51
C ALA A 75 -9.90 16.47 -17.25
N TYR A 76 -10.62 17.47 -16.76
CA TYR A 76 -11.98 17.28 -16.25
C TYR A 76 -13.10 17.70 -17.22
N ALA A 77 -12.78 18.36 -18.35
CA ALA A 77 -13.84 18.82 -19.27
C ALA A 77 -14.66 17.64 -19.83
N ASP A 78 -15.98 17.69 -19.61
CA ASP A 78 -16.97 16.76 -20.15
C ASP A 78 -16.67 15.26 -19.86
N VAL A 79 -16.18 14.94 -18.66
CA VAL A 79 -15.95 13.56 -18.28
C VAL A 79 -17.20 12.89 -17.72
N ASP A 80 -17.36 11.61 -18.03
CA ASP A 80 -18.43 10.76 -17.47
C ASP A 80 -18.10 10.38 -16.01
N PHE A 81 -16.84 10.03 -15.76
CA PHE A 81 -16.32 9.66 -14.44
C PHE A 81 -15.05 10.44 -14.10
N ALA A 82 -14.93 10.88 -12.86
CA ALA A 82 -13.71 11.43 -12.29
C ALA A 82 -13.26 10.59 -11.08
N ILE A 83 -12.09 9.97 -11.17
CA ILE A 83 -11.53 9.11 -10.14
C ILE A 83 -10.55 9.92 -9.30
N ILE A 84 -10.78 10.00 -8.00
CA ILE A 84 -9.93 10.74 -7.07
C ILE A 84 -9.01 9.76 -6.34
N ALA A 85 -7.72 9.79 -6.69
CA ALA A 85 -6.66 8.97 -6.13
C ALA A 85 -5.52 9.84 -5.57
N THR A 86 -5.87 10.99 -5.01
CA THR A 86 -4.94 11.94 -4.39
C THR A 86 -4.47 11.43 -3.04
N PRO A 87 -3.23 11.80 -2.60
CA PRO A 87 -2.71 11.35 -1.32
C PRO A 87 -3.55 11.87 -0.15
N THR A 88 -3.80 11.00 0.82
CA THR A 88 -4.36 11.38 2.12
C THR A 88 -3.32 11.07 3.18
N ASN A 89 -2.87 12.11 3.91
CA ASN A 89 -1.89 11.94 4.97
C ASN A 89 -2.62 11.69 6.30
N TYR A 90 -2.11 10.76 7.09
CA TYR A 90 -2.60 10.51 8.44
C TYR A 90 -1.72 11.22 9.46
N ASP A 91 -2.31 12.11 10.25
CA ASP A 91 -1.66 12.78 11.39
C ASP A 91 -1.88 11.91 12.65
N GLU A 92 -0.84 11.21 13.09
CA GLU A 92 -0.90 10.33 14.26
C GLU A 92 -1.18 11.06 15.57
N LYS A 93 -0.82 12.34 15.67
CA LYS A 93 -1.05 13.15 16.89
C LYS A 93 -2.50 13.59 17.01
N LYS A 94 -3.15 13.82 15.88
CA LYS A 94 -4.54 14.27 15.82
C LYS A 94 -5.52 13.12 15.55
N ASN A 95 -5.02 11.91 15.28
CA ASN A 95 -5.81 10.78 14.80
C ASN A 95 -6.74 11.17 13.65
N TYR A 96 -6.20 11.90 12.67
CA TYR A 96 -6.96 12.54 11.62
C TYR A 96 -6.35 12.31 10.24
N PHE A 97 -7.21 12.03 9.25
CA PHE A 97 -6.83 12.07 7.84
C PHE A 97 -6.97 13.49 7.29
N ASP A 98 -5.92 13.99 6.67
CA ASP A 98 -6.00 15.18 5.85
C ASP A 98 -6.64 14.82 4.49
N THR A 99 -7.91 15.18 4.34
CA THR A 99 -8.71 14.96 3.14
C THR A 99 -8.74 16.17 2.20
N SER A 100 -7.98 17.22 2.52
CA SER A 100 -7.98 18.49 1.76
C SER A 100 -7.69 18.29 0.27
N SER A 101 -6.81 17.37 -0.08
CA SER A 101 -6.49 17.05 -1.48
C SER A 101 -7.67 16.40 -2.21
N VAL A 102 -8.49 15.60 -1.52
CA VAL A 102 -9.70 14.98 -2.06
C VAL A 102 -10.76 16.05 -2.32
N GLU A 103 -10.99 16.92 -1.34
CA GLU A 103 -11.97 18.01 -1.44
C GLU A 103 -11.62 19.00 -2.54
N ALA A 104 -10.33 19.37 -2.65
CA ALA A 104 -9.84 20.24 -3.71
C ALA A 104 -10.05 19.63 -5.10
N ALA A 105 -9.78 18.32 -5.25
CA ALA A 105 -10.01 17.61 -6.52
C ALA A 105 -11.51 17.55 -6.88
N ILE A 106 -12.39 17.26 -5.90
CA ILE A 106 -13.85 17.25 -6.09
C ILE A 106 -14.36 18.64 -6.53
N THR A 107 -13.89 19.69 -5.87
CA THR A 107 -14.24 21.08 -6.23
C THR A 107 -13.82 21.40 -7.67
N ALA A 108 -12.63 21.00 -8.08
CA ALA A 108 -12.16 21.21 -9.45
C ALA A 108 -12.97 20.38 -10.46
N VAL A 109 -13.34 19.15 -10.16
CA VAL A 109 -14.23 18.35 -11.02
C VAL A 109 -15.57 19.05 -11.19
N ARG A 110 -16.21 19.53 -10.14
CA ARG A 110 -17.51 20.21 -10.21
C ARG A 110 -17.44 21.52 -11.01
N GLN A 111 -16.32 22.20 -10.98
CA GLN A 111 -16.11 23.42 -11.79
C GLN A 111 -16.13 23.14 -13.30
N TYR A 112 -15.51 22.04 -13.75
CA TYR A 112 -15.32 21.75 -15.18
C TYR A 112 -16.25 20.67 -15.73
N SER A 113 -16.81 19.82 -14.88
CA SER A 113 -17.75 18.76 -15.24
C SER A 113 -18.80 18.56 -14.13
N PRO A 114 -19.81 19.43 -14.05
CA PRO A 114 -20.81 19.39 -12.97
C PRO A 114 -21.62 18.09 -12.91
N HIS A 115 -21.70 17.37 -14.03
CA HIS A 115 -22.50 16.14 -14.15
C HIS A 115 -21.70 14.86 -14.00
N ALA A 116 -20.38 14.93 -13.87
CA ALA A 116 -19.51 13.77 -13.72
C ALA A 116 -19.85 12.94 -12.47
N TRP A 117 -19.76 11.63 -12.56
CA TRP A 117 -19.72 10.77 -11.40
C TRP A 117 -18.32 10.81 -10.78
N ILE A 118 -18.24 11.10 -9.50
CA ILE A 118 -16.96 11.13 -8.77
C ILE A 118 -16.79 9.82 -8.02
N ILE A 119 -15.63 9.19 -8.22
CA ILE A 119 -15.25 7.94 -7.53
C ILE A 119 -14.06 8.24 -6.63
N ILE A 120 -14.25 8.28 -5.32
CA ILE A 120 -13.16 8.40 -4.37
C ILE A 120 -12.49 7.04 -4.24
N LYS A 121 -11.19 6.98 -4.56
CA LYS A 121 -10.32 5.81 -4.35
C LYS A 121 -9.24 6.05 -3.31
N SER A 122 -9.03 7.30 -2.90
CA SER A 122 -8.17 7.64 -1.77
C SER A 122 -8.67 6.98 -0.49
N THR A 123 -7.76 6.57 0.41
CA THR A 123 -8.15 6.07 1.73
C THR A 123 -8.68 7.21 2.58
N ILE A 124 -9.89 7.06 3.09
CA ILE A 124 -10.65 8.06 3.85
C ILE A 124 -11.26 7.41 5.10
N PRO A 125 -11.69 8.19 6.10
CA PRO A 125 -12.39 7.67 7.28
C PRO A 125 -13.74 7.02 6.92
N VAL A 126 -14.19 6.07 7.74
CA VAL A 126 -15.52 5.46 7.62
C VAL A 126 -16.60 6.53 7.84
N GLY A 127 -17.56 6.62 6.92
CA GLY A 127 -18.65 7.61 6.94
C GLY A 127 -18.31 8.93 6.22
N TYR A 128 -17.06 9.11 5.77
CA TYR A 128 -16.61 10.36 5.14
C TYR A 128 -17.39 10.67 3.84
N THR A 129 -17.55 9.68 2.96
CA THR A 129 -18.24 9.90 1.69
C THR A 129 -19.71 10.32 1.89
N GLN A 130 -20.38 9.73 2.88
CA GLN A 130 -21.75 10.11 3.22
C GLN A 130 -21.79 11.54 3.73
N GLN A 131 -20.94 11.90 4.69
CA GLN A 131 -20.88 13.25 5.24
C GLN A 131 -20.54 14.30 4.16
N LEU A 132 -19.61 13.97 3.26
CA LEU A 132 -19.23 14.85 2.16
C LEU A 132 -20.39 15.09 1.21
N ARG A 133 -21.14 14.05 0.85
CA ARG A 133 -22.36 14.17 0.01
C ARG A 133 -23.42 15.03 0.66
N GLU A 134 -23.69 14.86 1.94
CA GLU A 134 -24.62 15.67 2.71
C GLU A 134 -24.19 17.14 2.74
N ASN A 135 -22.91 17.42 2.98
CA ASN A 135 -22.36 18.77 3.04
C ASN A 135 -22.41 19.50 1.68
N LEU A 136 -22.25 18.76 0.57
CA LEU A 136 -22.24 19.31 -0.78
C LEU A 136 -23.60 19.21 -1.49
N ASP A 137 -24.59 18.56 -0.90
CA ASP A 137 -25.86 18.20 -1.53
C ASP A 137 -25.67 17.50 -2.89
N ASP A 138 -24.71 16.55 -2.92
CA ASP A 138 -24.24 15.91 -4.15
C ASP A 138 -24.31 14.39 -4.08
N ASN A 139 -25.30 13.79 -4.73
CA ASN A 139 -25.52 12.35 -4.78
C ASN A 139 -24.61 11.63 -5.80
N ARG A 140 -23.79 12.33 -6.58
CA ARG A 140 -22.90 11.79 -7.61
C ARG A 140 -21.49 11.54 -7.10
N ILE A 141 -21.33 11.37 -5.79
CA ILE A 141 -20.04 11.00 -5.16
C ILE A 141 -20.17 9.58 -4.62
N LEU A 142 -19.33 8.69 -5.13
CA LEU A 142 -19.24 7.28 -4.81
C LEU A 142 -17.88 6.97 -4.21
N PHE A 143 -17.74 5.80 -3.60
CA PHE A 143 -16.45 5.31 -3.07
C PHE A 143 -16.12 3.95 -3.67
N SER A 144 -14.86 3.73 -4.04
CA SER A 144 -14.40 2.40 -4.46
C SER A 144 -13.06 2.11 -3.83
N PRO A 145 -12.98 1.19 -2.85
CA PRO A 145 -11.72 0.82 -2.21
C PRO A 145 -10.72 0.25 -3.22
N GLU A 146 -9.44 0.35 -2.89
CA GLU A 146 -8.36 -0.35 -3.57
C GLU A 146 -7.81 -1.46 -2.66
N PHE A 147 -7.31 -2.53 -3.27
CA PHE A 147 -6.72 -3.68 -2.56
C PHE A 147 -5.37 -4.09 -3.14
N LEU A 148 -4.72 -3.16 -3.84
CA LEU A 148 -3.45 -3.37 -4.52
C LEU A 148 -2.24 -3.32 -3.58
N ARG A 149 -1.15 -3.91 -4.05
CA ARG A 149 0.17 -3.84 -3.43
C ARG A 149 1.07 -2.85 -4.16
N GLU A 150 1.76 -1.99 -3.42
CA GLU A 150 2.79 -1.12 -4.00
C GLU A 150 3.87 -1.94 -4.72
N GLY A 151 4.26 -1.51 -5.92
CA GLY A 151 5.18 -2.24 -6.79
C GLY A 151 4.53 -3.33 -7.65
N HIS A 152 3.24 -3.67 -7.39
CA HIS A 152 2.43 -4.63 -8.15
C HIS A 152 1.03 -4.06 -8.48
N ALA A 153 0.90 -2.74 -8.48
CA ALA A 153 -0.41 -2.08 -8.51
C ALA A 153 -1.21 -2.40 -9.77
N LEU A 154 -0.58 -2.35 -10.93
CA LEU A 154 -1.28 -2.66 -12.18
C LEU A 154 -1.56 -4.17 -12.32
N TYR A 155 -0.64 -5.04 -11.88
CA TYR A 155 -0.90 -6.47 -11.85
C TYR A 155 -2.14 -6.80 -11.00
N ASP A 156 -2.22 -6.25 -9.79
CA ASP A 156 -3.34 -6.49 -8.89
C ASP A 156 -4.67 -5.92 -9.43
N ASN A 157 -4.62 -4.84 -10.20
CA ASN A 157 -5.81 -4.30 -10.89
C ASN A 157 -6.20 -5.10 -12.14
N LEU A 158 -5.24 -5.70 -12.84
CA LEU A 158 -5.51 -6.62 -13.96
C LEU A 158 -6.08 -7.96 -13.46
N HIS A 159 -5.68 -8.40 -12.26
CA HIS A 159 -6.10 -9.68 -11.66
C HIS A 159 -6.80 -9.48 -10.30
N PRO A 160 -7.88 -8.68 -10.23
CA PRO A 160 -8.50 -8.34 -8.96
C PRO A 160 -9.20 -9.55 -8.33
N SER A 161 -9.01 -9.74 -7.03
CA SER A 161 -9.72 -10.78 -6.28
C SER A 161 -11.22 -10.45 -6.14
N ARG A 162 -11.58 -9.20 -6.21
CA ARG A 162 -12.94 -8.66 -6.12
C ARG A 162 -12.98 -7.21 -6.57
N ILE A 163 -14.14 -6.75 -6.97
CA ILE A 163 -14.48 -5.34 -7.22
C ILE A 163 -15.53 -4.89 -6.20
N VAL A 164 -15.30 -3.78 -5.52
CA VAL A 164 -16.24 -3.20 -4.56
C VAL A 164 -16.50 -1.74 -4.94
N VAL A 165 -17.78 -1.37 -5.04
CA VAL A 165 -18.17 0.01 -5.26
C VAL A 165 -19.27 0.39 -4.27
N GLY A 166 -19.05 1.45 -3.51
CA GLY A 166 -19.98 2.01 -2.55
C GLY A 166 -20.87 3.08 -3.19
N ALA A 167 -22.18 2.95 -3.05
CA ALA A 167 -23.15 3.91 -3.49
C ALA A 167 -24.31 4.03 -2.47
N PRO A 168 -25.00 5.19 -2.40
CA PRO A 168 -26.21 5.30 -1.59
C PRO A 168 -27.29 4.36 -2.11
N GLN A 169 -27.69 3.39 -1.33
CA GLN A 169 -28.59 2.30 -1.74
C GLN A 169 -30.03 2.76 -1.98
N ASN A 170 -30.40 3.92 -1.45
CA ASN A 170 -31.71 4.56 -1.65
C ASN A 170 -31.78 5.46 -2.91
N ASN A 171 -30.69 5.55 -3.69
CA ASN A 171 -30.62 6.33 -4.92
C ASN A 171 -30.31 5.42 -6.13
N ALA A 172 -31.29 5.19 -6.97
CA ALA A 172 -31.19 4.27 -8.10
C ALA A 172 -30.16 4.70 -9.15
N GLU A 173 -29.98 6.01 -9.40
CA GLU A 173 -28.98 6.54 -10.34
C GLU A 173 -27.56 6.26 -9.80
N SER A 174 -27.32 6.49 -8.51
CA SER A 174 -26.04 6.22 -7.88
C SER A 174 -25.68 4.73 -7.92
N VAL A 175 -26.65 3.85 -7.67
CA VAL A 175 -26.46 2.39 -7.76
C VAL A 175 -26.16 1.97 -9.20
N GLN A 176 -26.84 2.57 -10.18
CA GLN A 176 -26.59 2.29 -11.60
C GLN A 176 -25.18 2.76 -12.01
N ALA A 177 -24.77 3.95 -11.62
CA ALA A 177 -23.42 4.46 -11.87
C ALA A 177 -22.34 3.61 -11.21
N ALA A 178 -22.59 3.12 -9.99
CA ALA A 178 -21.68 2.19 -9.30
C ALA A 178 -21.53 0.87 -10.06
N ARG A 179 -22.62 0.30 -10.58
CA ARG A 179 -22.60 -0.89 -11.45
C ARG A 179 -21.83 -0.63 -12.74
N GLN A 180 -22.06 0.51 -13.37
CA GLN A 180 -21.36 0.90 -14.58
C GLN A 180 -19.86 1.05 -14.34
N PHE A 181 -19.45 1.71 -13.25
CA PHE A 181 -18.04 1.80 -12.89
C PHE A 181 -17.41 0.43 -12.59
N ALA A 182 -18.12 -0.45 -11.88
CA ALA A 182 -17.66 -1.82 -11.65
C ALA A 182 -17.47 -2.60 -12.97
N THR A 183 -18.35 -2.41 -13.94
CA THR A 183 -18.22 -3.00 -15.28
C THR A 183 -16.96 -2.49 -15.99
N LEU A 184 -16.69 -1.19 -15.95
CA LEU A 184 -15.45 -0.62 -16.54
C LEU A 184 -14.17 -1.22 -15.95
N LEU A 185 -14.17 -1.46 -14.63
CA LEU A 185 -13.03 -2.14 -13.97
C LEU A 185 -12.90 -3.59 -14.42
N ALA A 186 -14.01 -4.30 -14.55
CA ALA A 186 -14.02 -5.69 -14.99
C ALA A 186 -13.60 -5.85 -16.45
N GLU A 187 -14.00 -4.92 -17.33
CA GLU A 187 -13.60 -4.90 -18.73
C GLU A 187 -12.10 -4.67 -18.94
N GLY A 188 -11.48 -3.86 -18.06
CA GLY A 188 -10.03 -3.63 -18.08
C GLY A 188 -9.22 -4.79 -17.52
N ALA A 189 -9.81 -5.69 -16.74
CA ALA A 189 -9.12 -6.79 -16.08
C ALA A 189 -8.81 -7.93 -17.07
N ASP A 190 -7.73 -8.69 -16.79
CA ASP A 190 -7.38 -9.89 -17.52
C ASP A 190 -8.22 -11.08 -17.02
N LEU A 191 -9.21 -11.46 -17.81
CA LEU A 191 -10.11 -12.56 -17.47
C LEU A 191 -9.51 -13.95 -17.74
N SER A 192 -8.37 -14.04 -18.40
CA SER A 192 -7.76 -15.35 -18.77
C SER A 192 -7.35 -16.16 -17.54
N GLU A 193 -6.96 -15.48 -16.45
CA GLU A 193 -6.63 -16.10 -15.15
C GLU A 193 -7.81 -16.07 -14.14
N ASN A 194 -8.89 -15.34 -14.43
CA ASN A 194 -10.00 -15.09 -13.50
C ASN A 194 -11.23 -15.98 -13.74
N ASN A 195 -11.09 -17.16 -14.36
CA ASN A 195 -12.17 -18.16 -14.51
C ASN A 195 -12.53 -18.80 -13.13
N ARG A 196 -12.76 -17.97 -12.11
CA ARG A 196 -13.21 -18.44 -10.79
C ARG A 196 -14.72 -18.64 -10.82
N THR A 197 -15.18 -19.79 -10.36
CA THR A 197 -16.59 -19.96 -10.02
C THR A 197 -16.80 -19.39 -8.62
N ASN A 198 -17.63 -18.38 -8.53
CA ASN A 198 -18.01 -17.73 -7.27
C ASN A 198 -18.89 -18.67 -6.42
N SER A 199 -19.05 -18.35 -5.15
CA SER A 199 -19.89 -19.11 -4.21
C SER A 199 -21.37 -19.22 -4.63
N ASP A 200 -21.84 -18.29 -5.47
CA ASP A 200 -23.18 -18.27 -6.06
C ASP A 200 -23.28 -19.02 -7.42
N GLY A 201 -22.19 -19.65 -7.85
CA GLY A 201 -22.10 -20.36 -9.12
C GLY A 201 -21.86 -19.48 -10.36
N SER A 202 -21.76 -18.15 -10.20
CA SER A 202 -21.37 -17.26 -11.29
C SER A 202 -19.88 -17.39 -11.60
N THR A 203 -19.50 -17.11 -12.86
CA THR A 203 -18.10 -17.06 -13.28
C THR A 203 -17.66 -15.61 -13.44
N GLY A 204 -16.39 -15.33 -13.12
CA GLY A 204 -15.80 -14.00 -13.28
C GLY A 204 -15.38 -13.36 -11.96
N ILE A 205 -15.13 -12.05 -11.98
CA ILE A 205 -14.67 -11.30 -10.81
C ILE A 205 -15.84 -11.03 -9.86
N PRO A 206 -15.75 -11.49 -8.58
CA PRO A 206 -16.76 -11.15 -7.58
C PRO A 206 -16.95 -9.63 -7.46
N THR A 207 -18.15 -9.15 -7.71
CA THR A 207 -18.47 -7.72 -7.73
C THR A 207 -19.55 -7.40 -6.72
N LEU A 208 -19.26 -6.42 -5.85
CA LEU A 208 -20.17 -5.96 -4.80
C LEU A 208 -20.51 -4.47 -5.01
N VAL A 209 -21.78 -4.16 -5.06
CA VAL A 209 -22.28 -2.78 -4.93
C VAL A 209 -23.01 -2.66 -3.60
N VAL A 210 -22.42 -1.91 -2.66
CA VAL A 210 -22.85 -1.79 -1.26
C VAL A 210 -23.03 -0.33 -0.88
N GLY A 211 -23.39 -0.03 0.36
CA GLY A 211 -23.39 1.36 0.86
C GLY A 211 -21.99 1.95 0.88
N THR A 212 -21.88 3.28 0.80
CA THR A 212 -20.56 3.97 0.80
C THR A 212 -19.78 3.70 2.07
N THR A 213 -20.46 3.78 3.21
CA THR A 213 -19.84 3.54 4.53
C THR A 213 -19.37 2.09 4.70
N GLU A 214 -20.15 1.13 4.19
CA GLU A 214 -19.77 -0.28 4.17
C GLU A 214 -18.54 -0.51 3.28
N ALA A 215 -18.47 0.14 2.11
CA ALA A 215 -17.30 0.03 1.23
C ALA A 215 -16.03 0.60 1.87
N GLU A 216 -16.13 1.72 2.59
CA GLU A 216 -15.03 2.31 3.38
C GLU A 216 -14.60 1.37 4.50
N ALA A 217 -15.55 0.80 5.24
CA ALA A 217 -15.29 -0.16 6.31
C ALA A 217 -14.59 -1.43 5.77
N ILE A 218 -15.05 -1.99 4.64
CA ILE A 218 -14.44 -3.16 3.98
C ILE A 218 -12.93 -2.93 3.76
N LYS A 219 -12.52 -1.73 3.33
CA LYS A 219 -11.10 -1.41 3.13
C LYS A 219 -10.31 -1.50 4.43
N LEU A 220 -10.77 -0.82 5.49
CA LEU A 220 -10.05 -0.76 6.75
C LEU A 220 -10.01 -2.12 7.45
N PHE A 221 -11.14 -2.86 7.46
CA PHE A 221 -11.18 -4.19 8.07
C PHE A 221 -10.33 -5.20 7.30
N ALA A 222 -10.30 -5.15 5.95
CA ALA A 222 -9.44 -6.02 5.16
C ALA A 222 -7.95 -5.80 5.50
N ASN A 223 -7.49 -4.54 5.53
CA ASN A 223 -6.10 -4.22 5.87
C ASN A 223 -5.78 -4.55 7.33
N THR A 224 -6.71 -4.33 8.26
CA THR A 224 -6.51 -4.70 9.66
C THR A 224 -6.43 -6.22 9.85
N TYR A 225 -7.21 -7.01 9.10
CA TYR A 225 -7.09 -8.46 9.12
C TYR A 225 -5.72 -8.93 8.59
N LEU A 226 -5.20 -8.31 7.52
CA LEU A 226 -3.86 -8.63 7.04
C LEU A 226 -2.78 -8.26 8.06
N ALA A 227 -2.94 -7.12 8.74
CA ALA A 227 -2.05 -6.71 9.83
C ALA A 227 -2.13 -7.69 11.02
N LEU A 228 -3.33 -8.18 11.39
CA LEU A 228 -3.51 -9.23 12.39
C LEU A 228 -2.73 -10.50 12.02
N ARG A 229 -2.81 -10.96 10.78
CA ARG A 229 -2.08 -12.15 10.35
C ARG A 229 -0.57 -11.99 10.51
N VAL A 230 -0.02 -10.84 10.08
CA VAL A 230 1.41 -10.55 10.26
C VAL A 230 1.75 -10.49 11.76
N ALA A 231 0.94 -9.83 12.58
CA ALA A 231 1.15 -9.76 14.02
C ALA A 231 1.13 -11.15 14.67
N TYR A 232 0.18 -12.01 14.31
CA TYR A 232 0.08 -13.37 14.79
C TYR A 232 1.35 -14.19 14.51
N PHE A 233 1.82 -14.20 13.26
CA PHE A 233 3.02 -14.94 12.89
C PHE A 233 4.30 -14.31 13.46
N ASN A 234 4.32 -13.01 13.69
CA ASN A 234 5.40 -12.35 14.40
C ASN A 234 5.44 -12.73 15.89
N GLU A 235 4.30 -12.85 16.57
CA GLU A 235 4.25 -13.31 17.96
C GLU A 235 4.60 -14.80 18.08
N LEU A 236 4.14 -15.65 17.14
CA LEU A 236 4.57 -17.04 17.05
C LEU A 236 6.09 -17.14 16.90
N ASP A 237 6.68 -16.31 16.03
CA ASP A 237 8.11 -16.23 15.81
C ASP A 237 8.86 -15.74 17.06
N THR A 238 8.34 -14.71 17.74
CA THR A 238 8.87 -14.22 19.01
C THR A 238 8.90 -15.35 20.06
N TYR A 239 7.82 -16.11 20.19
CA TYR A 239 7.73 -17.24 21.12
C TYR A 239 8.78 -18.31 20.78
N ALA A 240 8.87 -18.69 19.50
CA ALA A 240 9.80 -19.72 19.05
C ALA A 240 11.27 -19.30 19.25
N GLU A 241 11.64 -18.08 18.84
CA GLU A 241 13.00 -17.53 19.00
C GLU A 241 13.39 -17.49 20.49
N SER A 242 12.52 -16.97 21.35
CA SER A 242 12.76 -16.89 22.81
C SER A 242 12.91 -18.27 23.50
N ARG A 243 12.43 -19.33 22.87
CA ARG A 243 12.49 -20.72 23.39
C ARG A 243 13.52 -21.58 22.67
N GLY A 244 14.23 -21.05 21.67
CA GLY A 244 15.17 -21.83 20.86
C GLY A 244 14.51 -22.88 19.98
N LEU A 245 13.26 -22.66 19.57
CA LEU A 245 12.48 -23.56 18.69
C LEU A 245 12.69 -23.17 17.23
N ASP A 246 12.48 -24.12 16.31
CA ASP A 246 12.46 -23.82 14.88
C ASP A 246 11.12 -23.20 14.48
N THR A 247 11.14 -21.88 14.28
CA THR A 247 9.96 -21.11 13.88
C THR A 247 9.38 -21.59 12.56
N ARG A 248 10.25 -21.97 11.60
CA ARG A 248 9.79 -22.38 10.26
C ARG A 248 9.00 -23.67 10.31
N GLU A 249 9.48 -24.67 11.05
CA GLU A 249 8.76 -25.94 11.22
C GLU A 249 7.38 -25.72 11.86
N ILE A 250 7.29 -24.80 12.84
CA ILE A 250 6.02 -24.48 13.49
C ILE A 250 5.06 -23.80 12.50
N ILE A 251 5.55 -22.78 11.75
CA ILE A 251 4.71 -22.08 10.77
C ILE A 251 4.26 -23.01 9.66
N ASP A 252 5.15 -23.84 9.12
CA ASP A 252 4.81 -24.82 8.09
C ASP A 252 3.72 -25.77 8.58
N GLY A 253 3.84 -26.28 9.82
CA GLY A 253 2.84 -27.15 10.42
C GLY A 253 1.48 -26.48 10.64
N VAL A 254 1.47 -25.25 11.17
CA VAL A 254 0.23 -24.47 11.37
C VAL A 254 -0.47 -24.14 10.06
N CYS A 255 0.29 -23.81 9.02
CA CYS A 255 -0.26 -23.41 7.72
C CYS A 255 -0.77 -24.56 6.86
N LEU A 256 -0.50 -25.83 7.23
CA LEU A 256 -1.11 -27.00 6.59
C LEU A 256 -2.64 -27.06 6.77
N ASP A 257 -3.19 -26.41 7.80
CA ASP A 257 -4.64 -26.28 7.93
C ASP A 257 -5.16 -25.31 6.85
N PRO A 258 -6.04 -25.78 5.91
CA PRO A 258 -6.53 -24.95 4.81
C PRO A 258 -7.36 -23.75 5.28
N ARG A 259 -7.88 -23.76 6.50
CA ARG A 259 -8.58 -22.61 7.11
C ARG A 259 -7.62 -21.49 7.51
N ILE A 260 -6.34 -21.81 7.70
CA ILE A 260 -5.26 -20.88 8.04
C ILE A 260 -4.53 -20.47 6.77
N GLY A 261 -3.99 -21.43 6.03
CA GLY A 261 -3.23 -21.20 4.80
C GLY A 261 -1.94 -20.41 5.01
N ASP A 262 -1.22 -20.15 3.95
CA ASP A 262 0.13 -19.58 3.96
C ASP A 262 0.22 -18.08 3.62
N GLY A 263 -0.92 -17.41 3.44
CA GLY A 263 -0.94 -15.96 3.17
C GLY A 263 -0.46 -15.14 4.36
N TYR A 264 0.50 -14.22 4.15
CA TYR A 264 1.01 -13.32 5.18
C TYR A 264 1.61 -14.02 6.42
N ASN A 265 2.21 -15.21 6.20
CA ASN A 265 2.79 -16.04 7.26
C ASN A 265 4.31 -15.86 7.47
N ASN A 266 4.97 -15.07 6.63
CA ASN A 266 6.40 -14.81 6.75
C ASN A 266 6.68 -13.78 7.84
N PRO A 267 7.43 -14.12 8.90
CA PRO A 267 7.77 -13.18 9.95
C PRO A 267 8.55 -11.97 9.43
N SER A 268 8.45 -10.90 10.17
CA SER A 268 9.10 -9.62 9.87
C SER A 268 9.41 -8.86 11.16
N PHE A 269 10.00 -7.69 11.03
CA PHE A 269 10.22 -6.78 12.16
C PHE A 269 8.95 -6.04 12.62
N GLY A 270 7.85 -6.28 11.94
CA GLY A 270 6.54 -5.73 12.17
C GLY A 270 5.79 -5.58 10.84
N TYR A 271 4.46 -5.50 10.87
CA TYR A 271 3.75 -5.06 9.69
C TYR A 271 4.07 -3.58 9.43
N GLY A 272 4.33 -3.26 8.17
CA GLY A 272 4.81 -1.95 7.77
C GLY A 272 4.35 -1.59 6.37
N GLY A 273 5.12 -0.72 5.71
CA GLY A 273 4.65 0.00 4.55
C GLY A 273 3.71 1.12 4.98
N TYR A 274 3.17 1.85 4.01
CA TYR A 274 2.33 3.01 4.32
C TYR A 274 0.92 2.60 4.77
N CYS A 275 0.33 1.58 4.13
CA CYS A 275 -1.10 1.27 4.28
C CYS A 275 -1.45 0.57 5.60
N LEU A 276 -0.81 -0.57 5.94
CA LEU A 276 -1.24 -1.37 7.09
C LEU A 276 -1.17 -0.60 8.42
N PRO A 277 -0.05 0.09 8.77
CA PRO A 277 0.01 0.84 10.02
C PRO A 277 -0.99 1.99 10.10
N LYS A 278 -1.20 2.70 9.00
CA LYS A 278 -2.13 3.82 8.91
C LYS A 278 -3.57 3.35 9.08
N ASP A 279 -3.98 2.32 8.32
CA ASP A 279 -5.36 1.85 8.28
C ASP A 279 -5.77 1.16 9.61
N THR A 280 -4.86 0.43 10.27
CA THR A 280 -5.13 -0.15 11.60
C THR A 280 -5.32 0.90 12.68
N LYS A 281 -4.48 1.95 12.70
CA LYS A 281 -4.62 3.07 13.63
C LYS A 281 -5.92 3.84 13.38
N GLN A 282 -6.26 4.07 12.11
CA GLN A 282 -7.52 4.71 11.74
C GLN A 282 -8.73 3.88 12.17
N LEU A 283 -8.70 2.56 11.94
CA LEU A 283 -9.79 1.70 12.38
C LEU A 283 -9.92 1.75 13.91
N LEU A 284 -8.82 1.69 14.66
CA LEU A 284 -8.83 1.81 16.11
C LEU A 284 -9.46 3.15 16.55
N ALA A 285 -9.11 4.26 15.91
CA ALA A 285 -9.70 5.57 16.20
C ALA A 285 -11.23 5.60 15.93
N ASN A 286 -11.71 4.84 14.95
CA ASN A 286 -13.14 4.74 14.65
C ASN A 286 -13.92 3.91 15.70
N TYR A 287 -13.23 3.14 16.55
CA TYR A 287 -13.86 2.37 17.63
C TYR A 287 -14.24 3.20 18.86
N ASN A 288 -14.21 4.54 18.77
CA ASN A 288 -14.63 5.41 19.87
C ASN A 288 -16.02 4.96 20.38
N GLN A 289 -16.11 4.59 21.69
CA GLN A 289 -17.30 4.07 22.35
C GLN A 289 -17.83 2.72 21.84
N VAL A 290 -17.14 2.06 20.91
CA VAL A 290 -17.47 0.69 20.47
C VAL A 290 -16.61 -0.32 21.24
N PRO A 291 -17.17 -1.34 21.89
CA PRO A 291 -16.38 -2.35 22.60
C PRO A 291 -15.41 -3.07 21.66
N GLN A 292 -14.13 -3.11 22.04
CA GLN A 292 -13.09 -3.80 21.31
C GLN A 292 -11.91 -4.17 22.23
N ASN A 293 -11.15 -5.17 21.87
CA ASN A 293 -9.86 -5.54 22.46
C ASN A 293 -8.86 -5.91 21.36
N LEU A 294 -9.35 -6.62 20.32
CA LEU A 294 -8.50 -7.18 19.28
C LEU A 294 -7.84 -6.09 18.41
N ILE A 295 -8.58 -5.04 18.07
CA ILE A 295 -8.07 -3.99 17.17
C ILE A 295 -6.92 -3.22 17.82
N GLU A 296 -7.05 -2.91 19.12
CA GLU A 296 -5.98 -2.32 19.92
C GLU A 296 -4.79 -3.26 20.07
N ALA A 297 -5.04 -4.54 20.35
CA ALA A 297 -4.01 -5.57 20.47
C ALA A 297 -3.18 -5.69 19.16
N ILE A 298 -3.79 -5.59 17.98
CA ILE A 298 -3.06 -5.60 16.70
C ILE A 298 -2.06 -4.43 16.61
N VAL A 299 -2.50 -3.23 17.01
CA VAL A 299 -1.63 -2.03 16.99
C VAL A 299 -0.49 -2.18 17.98
N ASP A 300 -0.79 -2.66 19.20
CA ASP A 300 0.21 -2.86 20.25
C ASP A 300 1.20 -3.98 19.93
N ALA A 301 0.73 -5.11 19.38
CA ALA A 301 1.58 -6.21 18.94
C ALA A 301 2.69 -5.75 17.97
N ASN A 302 2.37 -4.82 17.07
CA ASN A 302 3.36 -4.27 16.14
C ASN A 302 4.44 -3.42 16.84
N ARG A 303 4.10 -2.72 17.91
CA ARG A 303 5.06 -1.99 18.74
C ARG A 303 5.96 -2.96 19.50
N THR A 304 5.35 -3.89 20.24
CA THR A 304 6.05 -4.92 21.02
C THR A 304 7.01 -5.73 20.17
N ARG A 305 6.62 -6.08 18.93
CA ARG A 305 7.49 -6.80 18.00
C ARG A 305 8.77 -6.03 17.67
N LYS A 306 8.67 -4.75 17.41
CA LYS A 306 9.82 -3.90 17.07
C LYS A 306 10.77 -3.74 18.27
N GLU A 307 10.21 -3.61 19.46
CA GLU A 307 10.98 -3.57 20.72
C GLU A 307 11.74 -4.89 20.94
N PHE A 308 11.06 -6.03 20.74
CA PHE A 308 11.70 -7.35 20.84
C PHE A 308 12.85 -7.51 19.84
N VAL A 309 12.61 -7.19 18.56
CA VAL A 309 13.65 -7.26 17.52
C VAL A 309 14.87 -6.41 17.90
N ALA A 310 14.64 -5.19 18.41
CA ALA A 310 15.74 -4.33 18.85
C ALA A 310 16.51 -4.94 20.01
N SER A 311 15.83 -5.53 21.00
CA SER A 311 16.48 -6.16 22.15
C SER A 311 17.29 -7.39 21.74
N GLU A 312 16.80 -8.23 20.83
CA GLU A 312 17.55 -9.39 20.32
C GLU A 312 18.84 -8.99 19.59
N VAL A 313 18.76 -7.92 18.77
CA VAL A 313 19.96 -7.39 18.10
C VAL A 313 20.96 -6.85 19.11
N MET A 314 20.51 -6.10 20.12
CA MET A 314 21.39 -5.55 21.17
C MET A 314 22.03 -6.65 22.00
N GLU A 315 21.29 -7.73 22.33
CA GLU A 315 21.84 -8.88 23.05
C GLU A 315 22.96 -9.57 22.27
N ARG A 316 22.84 -9.67 20.92
CA ARG A 316 23.88 -10.27 20.07
C ARG A 316 25.20 -9.50 20.03
N ILE A 317 25.17 -8.21 20.31
CA ILE A 317 26.35 -7.34 20.26
C ILE A 317 26.82 -6.88 21.64
N LYS A 318 26.24 -7.36 22.73
CA LYS A 318 26.53 -6.91 24.10
C LYS A 318 28.00 -7.00 24.48
N ASP A 319 28.72 -8.00 23.95
CA ASP A 319 30.12 -8.24 24.25
C ASP A 319 31.08 -7.65 23.17
N VAL A 320 30.52 -6.95 22.16
CA VAL A 320 31.34 -6.34 21.11
C VAL A 320 31.77 -4.94 21.52
N GLN A 321 33.08 -4.66 21.47
CA GLN A 321 33.60 -3.32 21.76
C GLN A 321 33.28 -2.36 20.59
N ASN A 322 32.70 -1.19 20.91
CA ASN A 322 32.34 -0.16 19.95
C ASN A 322 31.52 -0.71 18.76
N PRO A 323 30.38 -1.38 19.02
CA PRO A 323 29.62 -2.01 17.98
C PRO A 323 28.99 -0.97 17.03
N VAL A 324 28.95 -1.30 15.74
CA VAL A 324 28.21 -0.53 14.72
C VAL A 324 27.08 -1.41 14.18
N ILE A 325 25.86 -0.93 14.27
CA ILE A 325 24.69 -1.64 13.74
C ILE A 325 24.48 -1.22 12.29
N GLY A 326 24.61 -2.15 11.36
CA GLY A 326 24.32 -1.95 9.95
C GLY A 326 22.83 -2.15 9.67
N ILE A 327 22.16 -1.17 9.11
CA ILE A 327 20.79 -1.28 8.60
C ILE A 327 20.84 -1.54 7.10
N TYR A 328 20.41 -2.72 6.68
CA TYR A 328 20.36 -3.08 5.26
C TYR A 328 19.01 -2.71 4.68
N ARG A 329 18.97 -1.62 3.91
CA ARG A 329 17.81 -0.99 3.28
C ARG A 329 16.76 -0.44 4.26
N LEU A 330 16.19 0.68 3.88
CA LEU A 330 15.13 1.35 4.63
C LEU A 330 13.73 0.92 4.21
N THR A 331 13.62 0.17 3.11
CA THR A 331 12.34 -0.27 2.54
C THR A 331 11.79 -1.51 3.24
N MET A 332 10.45 -1.66 3.26
CA MET A 332 9.79 -2.85 3.83
C MET A 332 9.75 -4.02 2.87
N LYS A 333 9.63 -3.73 1.56
CA LYS A 333 9.43 -4.73 0.50
C LYS A 333 10.59 -4.74 -0.46
N SER A 334 10.89 -5.89 -0.97
CA SER A 334 11.86 -6.05 -2.06
C SER A 334 11.36 -5.28 -3.28
N GLY A 335 12.23 -4.43 -3.87
CA GLY A 335 11.89 -3.65 -5.07
C GLY A 335 11.02 -2.41 -4.86
N SER A 336 10.65 -2.04 -3.63
CA SER A 336 9.96 -0.78 -3.34
C SER A 336 10.97 0.36 -3.15
N ASP A 337 10.62 1.56 -3.57
CA ASP A 337 11.32 2.83 -3.28
C ASP A 337 10.67 3.61 -2.12
N ASN A 338 9.54 3.11 -1.61
CA ASN A 338 8.80 3.75 -0.53
C ASN A 338 9.26 3.23 0.83
N PHE A 339 10.10 4.00 1.52
CA PHE A 339 10.54 3.72 2.89
C PHE A 339 9.75 4.47 3.97
N ARG A 340 8.63 5.15 3.62
CA ARG A 340 7.77 5.81 4.61
C ARG A 340 7.20 4.78 5.57
N GLN A 341 7.34 5.02 6.88
CA GLN A 341 6.81 4.17 7.96
C GLN A 341 7.24 2.69 7.90
N SER A 342 8.44 2.43 7.40
CA SER A 342 9.02 1.09 7.44
C SER A 342 9.32 0.67 8.88
N ALA A 343 9.00 -0.59 9.25
CA ALA A 343 9.23 -1.13 10.60
C ALA A 343 10.70 -1.04 11.03
N ILE A 344 11.63 -1.18 10.08
CA ILE A 344 13.07 -1.09 10.36
C ILE A 344 13.50 0.28 10.89
N GLN A 345 12.78 1.37 10.53
CA GLN A 345 13.08 2.69 11.05
C GLN A 345 12.72 2.83 12.53
N ASP A 346 11.66 2.16 12.98
CA ASP A 346 11.30 2.13 14.39
C ASP A 346 12.34 1.35 15.19
N VAL A 347 12.79 0.21 14.65
CA VAL A 347 13.88 -0.58 15.24
C VAL A 347 15.18 0.23 15.31
N MET A 348 15.52 0.96 14.23
CA MET A 348 16.68 1.86 14.19
C MET A 348 16.58 2.95 15.27
N ARG A 349 15.40 3.52 15.50
CA ARG A 349 15.20 4.52 16.57
C ARG A 349 15.50 3.94 17.96
N GLN A 350 15.18 2.67 18.21
CA GLN A 350 15.52 2.00 19.49
C GLN A 350 17.03 1.90 19.68
N PHE A 351 17.78 1.54 18.65
CA PHE A 351 19.25 1.49 18.74
C PHE A 351 19.84 2.86 19.07
N LYS A 352 19.37 3.90 18.38
CA LYS A 352 19.82 5.28 18.62
C LYS A 352 19.45 5.79 20.02
N ALA A 353 18.27 5.44 20.52
CA ALA A 353 17.85 5.80 21.88
C ALA A 353 18.75 5.15 22.94
N ASN A 354 19.38 4.02 22.65
CA ASN A 354 20.37 3.33 23.48
C ASN A 354 21.82 3.78 23.19
N GLY A 355 22.03 4.85 22.41
CA GLY A 355 23.35 5.41 22.13
C GLY A 355 24.22 4.57 21.18
N LEU A 356 23.64 3.62 20.45
CA LEU A 356 24.37 2.73 19.53
C LEU A 356 24.53 3.40 18.16
N PRO A 357 25.75 3.39 17.58
CA PRO A 357 26.00 3.89 16.24
C PRO A 357 25.27 3.07 15.18
N VAL A 358 24.61 3.75 14.24
CA VAL A 358 23.90 3.12 13.12
C VAL A 358 24.51 3.57 11.81
N LEU A 359 24.84 2.61 10.94
CA LEU A 359 25.27 2.79 9.56
C LEU A 359 24.19 2.22 8.63
N ILE A 360 23.77 2.98 7.66
CA ILE A 360 22.69 2.59 6.73
C ILE A 360 23.29 2.31 5.36
N TYR A 361 22.92 1.17 4.77
CA TYR A 361 23.09 0.92 3.35
C TYR A 361 21.77 1.12 2.62
N GLU A 362 21.69 2.17 1.79
CA GLU A 362 20.53 2.45 0.95
C GLU A 362 20.96 3.01 -0.41
N PRO A 363 21.00 2.17 -1.46
CA PRO A 363 21.52 2.57 -2.76
C PRO A 363 20.63 3.57 -3.51
N THR A 364 19.36 3.74 -3.10
CA THR A 364 18.40 4.66 -3.71
C THR A 364 18.37 6.03 -3.05
N LEU A 365 19.12 6.23 -1.97
CA LEU A 365 19.16 7.48 -1.23
C LEU A 365 20.45 8.25 -1.52
N ASP A 366 20.34 9.37 -2.24
CA ASP A 366 21.48 10.22 -2.61
C ASP A 366 22.00 11.12 -1.47
N LYS A 367 21.41 11.01 -0.28
CA LYS A 367 21.82 11.81 0.89
C LYS A 367 22.78 11.02 1.76
N PRO A 368 23.88 11.66 2.26
CA PRO A 368 24.86 10.99 3.11
C PRO A 368 24.36 10.74 4.55
N ASP A 369 23.19 11.27 4.90
CA ASP A 369 22.58 11.15 6.22
C ASP A 369 21.09 10.87 6.11
N PHE A 370 20.60 10.02 7.01
CA PHE A 370 19.18 9.77 7.22
C PHE A 370 18.85 9.76 8.71
N GLN A 371 18.08 10.74 9.14
CA GLN A 371 17.68 10.92 10.55
C GLN A 371 18.88 10.94 11.53
N GLY A 372 20.02 11.55 11.14
CA GLY A 372 21.24 11.63 11.94
C GLY A 372 22.03 10.30 12.01
N SER A 373 21.87 9.43 11.02
CA SER A 373 22.67 8.23 10.81
C SER A 373 23.35 8.28 9.45
N GLU A 374 24.61 7.89 9.40
CA GLU A 374 25.41 7.85 8.17
C GLU A 374 24.78 6.89 7.14
N VAL A 375 24.73 7.31 5.88
CA VAL A 375 24.27 6.49 4.75
C VAL A 375 25.43 6.25 3.80
N THR A 376 25.64 4.99 3.45
CA THR A 376 26.59 4.58 2.42
C THR A 376 25.89 3.85 1.28
N GLN A 377 26.37 4.05 0.05
CA GLN A 377 25.97 3.28 -1.12
C GLN A 377 27.00 2.17 -1.44
N ASN A 378 28.09 2.08 -0.68
CA ASN A 378 29.10 1.06 -0.84
C ASN A 378 28.80 -0.17 0.03
N LEU A 379 28.29 -1.22 -0.60
CA LEU A 379 27.91 -2.46 0.07
C LEU A 379 29.10 -3.16 0.78
N SER A 380 30.29 -3.11 0.20
CA SER A 380 31.49 -3.75 0.78
C SER A 380 31.92 -3.04 2.06
N GLU A 381 31.99 -1.71 2.02
CA GLU A 381 32.27 -0.87 3.18
C GLU A 381 31.21 -1.06 4.27
N PHE A 382 29.93 -1.06 3.91
CA PHE A 382 28.82 -1.33 4.83
C PHE A 382 29.00 -2.65 5.56
N LYS A 383 29.28 -3.72 4.81
CA LYS A 383 29.50 -5.04 5.39
C LYS A 383 30.72 -5.07 6.31
N GLU A 384 31.82 -4.44 5.94
CA GLU A 384 33.06 -4.42 6.74
C GLU A 384 32.86 -3.68 8.07
N ARG A 385 32.27 -2.51 8.02
CA ARG A 385 32.08 -1.62 9.19
C ARG A 385 31.00 -2.10 10.16
N SER A 386 30.02 -2.90 9.70
CA SER A 386 28.93 -3.38 10.54
C SER A 386 29.37 -4.53 11.44
N SER A 387 29.13 -4.43 12.75
CA SER A 387 29.28 -5.54 13.70
C SER A 387 28.15 -6.56 13.58
N VAL A 388 26.94 -6.09 13.38
CA VAL A 388 25.73 -6.85 13.05
C VAL A 388 25.01 -6.15 11.92
N ILE A 389 24.42 -6.91 11.00
CA ILE A 389 23.60 -6.38 9.91
C ILE A 389 22.14 -6.73 10.18
N VAL A 390 21.28 -5.74 10.24
CA VAL A 390 19.84 -5.88 10.48
C VAL A 390 19.10 -5.72 9.16
N ALA A 391 18.43 -6.77 8.70
CA ALA A 391 17.74 -6.82 7.42
C ALA A 391 16.31 -7.33 7.60
N ASN A 392 15.31 -6.49 7.32
CA ASN A 392 13.89 -6.89 7.42
C ASN A 392 13.54 -7.95 6.36
N ARG A 393 14.17 -7.88 5.19
CA ARG A 393 14.07 -8.89 4.13
C ARG A 393 15.45 -9.35 3.69
N TRP A 394 15.58 -10.64 3.42
CA TRP A 394 16.82 -11.21 2.92
C TRP A 394 17.09 -10.75 1.48
N ASN A 395 18.36 -10.52 1.19
CA ASN A 395 18.83 -10.30 -0.16
C ASN A 395 20.13 -11.09 -0.39
N ASN A 396 20.32 -11.59 -1.61
CA ASN A 396 21.54 -12.35 -1.98
C ASN A 396 22.83 -11.54 -1.81
N ASP A 397 22.74 -10.23 -1.84
CA ASP A 397 23.84 -9.33 -1.51
C ASP A 397 24.45 -9.60 -0.13
N LEU A 398 23.66 -10.14 0.80
CA LEU A 398 24.09 -10.44 2.18
C LEU A 398 24.75 -11.80 2.35
N ASN A 399 24.77 -12.66 1.32
CA ASN A 399 25.28 -14.03 1.43
C ASN A 399 26.72 -14.10 1.98
N SER A 400 27.61 -13.18 1.56
CA SER A 400 29.00 -13.12 2.03
C SER A 400 29.15 -12.70 3.49
N ALA A 401 28.12 -12.12 4.10
CA ALA A 401 28.10 -11.64 5.48
C ALA A 401 26.99 -12.31 6.31
N ALA A 402 26.44 -13.45 5.84
CA ALA A 402 25.31 -14.13 6.47
C ALA A 402 25.51 -14.43 7.97
N PHE A 403 26.74 -14.70 8.40
CA PHE A 403 27.10 -15.01 9.79
C PHE A 403 26.81 -13.86 10.78
N LYS A 404 26.71 -12.63 10.31
CA LYS A 404 26.42 -11.45 11.13
C LYS A 404 25.10 -10.76 10.75
N VAL A 405 24.25 -11.40 9.94
CA VAL A 405 22.93 -10.88 9.58
C VAL A 405 21.90 -11.33 10.59
N TYR A 406 21.15 -10.38 11.14
CA TYR A 406 19.92 -10.62 11.85
C TYR A 406 18.73 -10.33 10.94
N THR A 407 17.92 -11.33 10.66
CA THR A 407 16.69 -11.24 9.89
C THR A 407 15.67 -12.23 10.42
N ARG A 408 14.40 -11.94 10.23
CA ARG A 408 13.28 -12.86 10.50
C ARG A 408 12.52 -13.23 9.21
N ASP A 409 13.12 -12.94 8.07
CA ASP A 409 12.63 -13.38 6.76
C ASP A 409 12.95 -14.87 6.52
N LEU A 410 12.09 -15.75 7.01
CA LEU A 410 12.30 -17.20 6.98
C LEU A 410 11.99 -17.82 5.61
N PHE A 411 11.10 -17.20 4.85
CA PHE A 411 10.60 -17.74 3.59
C PHE A 411 11.11 -16.99 2.35
N ARG A 412 11.84 -15.89 2.53
CA ARG A 412 12.38 -15.03 1.46
C ARG A 412 11.31 -14.55 0.48
N ARG A 413 10.17 -14.17 1.03
CA ARG A 413 9.02 -13.63 0.30
C ARG A 413 8.31 -12.55 1.09
N ASP A 414 7.57 -11.69 0.39
CA ASP A 414 6.73 -10.65 1.00
C ASP A 414 5.37 -11.19 1.47
#